data_ba68b66870a4e880578e5391ec413459
#
_entry.id   ba68b66870a4e880578e5391ec413459
#
_cell.length_a   1.000
_cell.length_b   1.000
_cell.length_c   1.000
_cell.angle_alpha   90.00
_cell.angle_beta   90.00
_cell.angle_gamma   90.00
#
_symmetry.space_group_name_H-M   'P 1'
#
loop_
_entity.id
_entity.type
_entity.pdbx_description
1 polymer ?
#
loop_
_entity_poly.entity_id
_entity_poly.type
_entity_poly.pdbx_seq_one_letter_code
_entity_poly.pdbx_strand_id
1 'polypeptide(L)' 'MAREKTERVVFTFHTTTMAMKMEQAAKETGKPGRLIPVPRQISSGCGMAWSAPAGDRREAELLVREYGIETEGVYELLL' A
#
# COMPACT_ATOMS: atom_id res chain seq x y z
N MET A 1 -7.27 -11.07 22.14
CA MET A 1 -6.84 -12.07 21.15
C MET A 1 -5.69 -11.55 20.33
N ALA A 2 -4.65 -12.33 20.22
CA ALA A 2 -3.51 -11.93 19.40
C ALA A 2 -3.90 -11.99 17.93
N ARG A 3 -3.54 -10.96 17.21
CA ARG A 3 -3.75 -10.90 15.78
C ARG A 3 -2.64 -11.67 15.08
N GLU A 4 -3.00 -12.59 14.22
CA GLU A 4 -2.00 -13.28 13.43
C GLU A 4 -1.42 -12.31 12.40
N LYS A 5 -0.09 -12.31 12.30
CA LYS A 5 0.58 -11.53 11.27
C LYS A 5 0.52 -12.30 9.95
N THR A 6 0.25 -11.58 8.89
CA THR A 6 0.22 -12.14 7.54
C THR A 6 1.20 -11.41 6.66
N GLU A 7 1.59 -12.05 5.58
CA GLU A 7 2.45 -11.40 4.60
C GLU A 7 1.65 -10.34 3.85
N ARG A 8 2.19 -9.11 3.83
CA ARG A 8 1.55 -7.98 3.20
C ARG A 8 2.52 -7.32 2.24
N VAL A 9 2.00 -6.81 1.14
CA VAL A 9 2.76 -5.91 0.30
C VAL A 9 2.42 -4.50 0.74
N VAL A 10 3.45 -3.67 0.90
CA VAL A 10 3.29 -2.30 1.43
C VAL A 10 3.91 -1.33 0.44
N PHE A 11 3.10 -0.40 -0.02
CA PHE A 11 3.55 0.66 -0.93
C PHE A 11 3.68 1.95 -0.13
N THR A 12 4.83 2.59 -0.24
CA THR A 12 5.05 3.89 0.40
C THR A 12 5.05 4.99 -0.64
N PHE A 13 4.78 6.21 -0.19
CA PHE A 13 4.57 7.36 -1.07
C PHE A 13 5.34 8.57 -0.57
N HIS A 14 5.74 9.43 -1.51
CA HIS A 14 6.40 10.69 -1.15
C HIS A 14 5.42 11.72 -0.60
N THR A 15 4.15 11.64 -1.03
CA THR A 15 3.14 12.62 -0.63
C THR A 15 1.85 11.94 -0.23
N THR A 16 1.10 12.62 0.64
CA THR A 16 -0.23 12.16 1.06
C THR A 16 -1.18 12.09 -0.14
N THR A 17 -1.03 12.98 -1.10
CA THR A 17 -1.85 12.99 -2.30
C THR A 17 -1.76 11.67 -3.05
N MET A 18 -0.55 11.14 -3.21
CA MET A 18 -0.38 9.86 -3.90
C MET A 18 -0.95 8.70 -3.09
N ALA A 19 -0.82 8.75 -1.77
CA ALA A 19 -1.40 7.74 -0.89
C ALA A 19 -2.93 7.71 -1.03
N MET A 20 -3.56 8.88 -1.04
CA MET A 20 -5.01 8.99 -1.20
C MET A 20 -5.46 8.55 -2.59
N LYS A 21 -4.65 8.83 -3.60
CA LYS A 21 -4.93 8.41 -4.97
C LYS A 21 -4.95 6.89 -5.06
N MET A 22 -4.03 6.22 -4.38
CA MET A 22 -3.99 4.77 -4.30
C MET A 22 -5.26 4.22 -3.66
N GLU A 23 -5.68 4.82 -2.55
CA GLU A 23 -6.91 4.41 -1.86
C GLU A 23 -8.12 4.54 -2.78
N GLN A 24 -8.23 5.67 -3.47
CA GLN A 24 -9.34 5.92 -4.38
C GLN A 24 -9.35 4.90 -5.52
N ALA A 25 -8.20 4.66 -6.13
CA ALA A 25 -8.08 3.71 -7.23
C ALA A 25 -8.48 2.29 -6.80
N ALA A 26 -8.06 1.89 -5.61
CA ALA A 26 -8.40 0.57 -5.08
C ALA A 26 -9.90 0.45 -4.82
N LYS A 27 -10.53 1.49 -4.30
CA LYS A 27 -11.97 1.50 -4.08
C LYS A 27 -12.74 1.39 -5.38
N GLU A 28 -12.32 2.13 -6.39
CA GLU A 28 -13.00 2.13 -7.69
C GLU A 28 -12.91 0.79 -8.40
N THR A 29 -11.84 0.07 -8.17
CA THR A 29 -11.61 -1.22 -8.84
C THR A 29 -11.95 -2.42 -7.96
N GLY A 30 -12.34 -2.18 -6.71
CA GLY A 30 -12.67 -3.25 -5.78
C GLY A 30 -11.47 -4.08 -5.34
N LYS A 31 -10.26 -3.52 -5.41
CA LYS A 31 -9.06 -4.24 -4.99
C LYS A 31 -8.92 -4.22 -3.48
N PRO A 32 -8.47 -5.33 -2.86
CA PRO A 32 -8.29 -5.37 -1.42
C PRO A 32 -7.07 -4.55 -0.98
N GLY A 33 -7.17 -3.97 0.19
CA GLY A 33 -6.09 -3.18 0.76
C GLY A 33 -6.61 -1.94 1.44
N ARG A 34 -5.72 -1.26 2.16
CA ARG A 34 -6.10 -0.04 2.89
C ARG A 34 -4.88 0.79 3.22
N LEU A 35 -5.11 2.08 3.48
CA LEU A 35 -4.06 2.96 4.00
C LEU A 35 -3.79 2.62 5.46
N ILE A 36 -2.51 2.63 5.82
CA ILE A 36 -2.06 2.40 7.19
C ILE A 36 -0.97 3.42 7.51
N PRO A 37 -0.69 3.67 8.79
CA PRO A 37 0.51 4.39 9.16
C PRO A 37 1.73 3.58 8.69
N VAL A 38 2.78 4.24 8.26
CA VAL A 38 3.96 3.52 7.77
C VAL A 38 4.54 2.66 8.91
N PRO A 39 4.82 1.37 8.64
CA PRO A 39 5.41 0.50 9.66
C PRO A 39 6.79 0.98 10.11
N ARG A 40 7.15 0.64 11.36
CA ARG A 40 8.44 1.06 11.93
C ARG A 40 9.64 0.55 11.15
N GLN A 41 9.50 -0.59 10.49
CA GLN A 41 10.58 -1.23 9.74
C GLN A 41 10.98 -0.43 8.50
N ILE A 42 10.11 0.45 8.04
CA ILE A 42 10.34 1.23 6.83
C ILE A 42 10.01 2.69 7.11
N SER A 43 10.41 3.56 6.22
CA SER A 43 10.12 4.99 6.34
C SER A 43 9.43 5.49 5.09
N SER A 44 8.74 6.61 5.23
CA SER A 44 8.01 7.23 4.13
C SER A 44 7.97 8.73 4.34
N GLY A 45 8.07 9.48 3.25
CA GLY A 45 8.01 10.92 3.30
C GLY A 45 6.70 11.46 3.82
N CYS A 46 5.59 10.78 3.58
CA CYS A 46 4.27 11.26 4.00
C CYS A 46 3.73 10.57 5.26
N GLY A 47 4.42 9.57 5.78
CA GLY A 47 4.00 8.86 6.97
C GLY A 47 2.85 7.87 6.76
N MET A 48 2.38 7.72 5.52
CA MET A 48 1.28 6.80 5.19
C MET A 48 1.76 5.76 4.19
N ALA A 49 1.14 4.59 4.24
CA ALA A 49 1.44 3.50 3.32
C ALA A 49 0.15 2.80 2.93
N TRP A 50 0.19 2.06 1.84
CA TRP A 50 -0.93 1.23 1.39
C TRP A 50 -0.55 -0.22 1.62
N SER A 51 -1.38 -0.95 2.35
CA SER A 51 -1.14 -2.35 2.67
C SER A 51 -2.19 -3.23 2.00
N ALA A 52 -1.74 -4.29 1.34
CA ALA A 52 -2.61 -5.28 0.72
C ALA A 52 -2.04 -6.68 0.99
N PRO A 53 -2.86 -7.74 0.83
CA PRO A 53 -2.32 -9.09 0.94
C PRO A 53 -1.19 -9.31 -0.06
N ALA A 54 -0.13 -10.00 0.34
CA ALA A 54 1.02 -10.23 -0.53
C ALA A 54 0.63 -10.95 -1.83
N GLY A 55 -0.38 -11.80 -1.78
CA GLY A 55 -0.88 -12.48 -2.98
C GLY A 55 -1.48 -11.54 -4.02
N ASP A 56 -1.82 -10.34 -3.62
CA ASP A 56 -2.41 -9.34 -4.52
C ASP A 56 -1.41 -8.30 -5.00
N ARG A 57 -0.12 -8.53 -4.78
CA ARG A 57 0.94 -7.59 -5.17
C ARG A 57 0.86 -7.22 -6.65
N ARG A 58 0.69 -8.21 -7.52
CA ARG A 58 0.63 -7.96 -8.95
C ARG A 58 -0.52 -7.03 -9.32
N GLU A 59 -1.68 -7.29 -8.73
CA GLU A 59 -2.86 -6.47 -8.96
C GLU A 59 -2.63 -5.04 -8.51
N ALA A 60 -2.02 -4.88 -7.34
CA ALA A 60 -1.73 -3.55 -6.81
C ALA A 60 -0.71 -2.81 -7.67
N GLU A 61 0.32 -3.52 -8.16
CA GLU A 61 1.31 -2.90 -9.05
C GLU A 61 0.70 -2.46 -10.36
N LEU A 62 -0.22 -3.23 -10.90
CA LEU A 62 -0.94 -2.85 -12.11
C LEU A 62 -1.78 -1.60 -11.87
N LEU A 63 -2.41 -1.52 -10.72
CA LEU A 63 -3.23 -0.38 -10.33
C LEU A 63 -2.39 0.89 -10.26
N VAL A 64 -1.22 0.79 -9.63
CA VAL A 64 -0.27 1.90 -9.54
C VAL A 64 0.10 2.41 -10.94
N ARG A 65 0.36 1.49 -11.85
CA ARG A 65 0.74 1.84 -13.22
C ARG A 65 -0.41 2.47 -13.98
N GLU A 66 -1.60 1.89 -13.89
CA GLU A 66 -2.77 2.37 -14.62
C GLU A 66 -3.21 3.77 -14.20
N TYR A 67 -3.09 4.05 -12.91
CA TYR A 67 -3.55 5.33 -12.36
C TYR A 67 -2.43 6.36 -12.25
N GLY A 68 -1.22 6.01 -12.69
CA GLY A 68 -0.10 6.94 -12.66
C GLY A 68 0.28 7.35 -11.25
N ILE A 69 0.23 6.42 -10.29
CA ILE A 69 0.54 6.69 -8.90
C ILE A 69 2.05 6.60 -8.70
N GLU A 70 2.65 7.63 -8.13
CA GLU A 70 4.06 7.61 -7.79
C GLU A 70 4.25 6.98 -6.43
N THR A 71 5.10 5.95 -6.36
CA THR A 71 5.41 5.29 -5.10
C THR A 71 6.86 5.57 -4.73
N GLU A 72 7.13 5.61 -3.43
CA GLU A 72 8.49 5.76 -2.91
C GLU A 72 9.19 4.42 -2.84
N GLY A 73 8.48 3.40 -2.42
CA GLY A 73 9.03 2.05 -2.33
C GLY A 73 7.94 1.01 -2.20
N VAL A 74 8.32 -0.25 -2.42
CA VAL A 74 7.41 -1.39 -2.32
C VAL A 74 8.12 -2.44 -1.46
N TYR A 75 7.43 -2.93 -0.44
CA TYR A 75 8.00 -3.84 0.54
C TYR A 75 7.06 -5.00 0.80
N GLU A 76 7.60 -6.14 1.19
CA GLU A 76 6.80 -7.26 1.67
C GLU A 76 7.15 -7.48 3.13
N LEU A 77 6.15 -7.36 3.99
CA LEU A 77 6.33 -7.39 5.43
C LEU A 77 5.27 -8.27 6.08
N LEU A 78 5.61 -8.79 7.25
CA LEU A 78 4.63 -9.45 8.12
C LEU A 78 3.99 -8.39 9.02
N LEU A 79 2.71 -8.25 8.90
CA LEU A 79 1.98 -7.24 9.67
C LEU A 79 0.74 -7.83 10.35
#